data_6c2cffb33683f221d88fc6e52f4cbbf7
#
_entry.id   6c2cffb33683f221d88fc6e52f4cbbf7
#
_cell.length_a   1.000
_cell.length_b   1.000
_cell.length_c   1.000
_cell.angle_alpha   90.00
_cell.angle_beta   90.00
_cell.angle_gamma   90.00
#
_symmetry.space_group_name_H-M   'P 1'
#
loop_
_entity.id
_entity.type
_entity.pdbx_description
1 polymer ?
#
loop_
_entity_poly.entity_id
_entity_poly.type
_entity_poly.pdbx_seq_one_letter_code
_entity_poly.pdbx_strand_id
1 'polypeptide(L)'
;MRTVIITFTHEGMKVAKKASTVTDGEVTIYCHKRCADDYREDAVSFATVGSVIKNEFAMCDRILFVCAAAIAVRTIAPYLKSKVTDPAVLVADESGKFLISLLSGHIGGANEWCNELAGSIGAIPVITTATDTRGMFAVDLFAAEHNMKIVNPVMIQDISGRILNGEAVGITGDETFVKMLRETEKQWNGQIIYTDNADGKYESGVQIISHPDENVVFKLSLIHISEPTRLRCIS
;
A
#
# COMPACT_ATOMS: atom_id res chain seq x y z
N MET A 1 -0.90 -14.69 3.92
CA MET A 1 -1.27 -13.32 4.26
C MET A 1 -2.27 -13.35 5.41
N ARG A 2 -2.09 -12.48 6.41
CA ARG A 2 -2.93 -12.43 7.61
C ARG A 2 -3.69 -11.11 7.68
N THR A 3 -5.01 -11.18 7.74
CA THR A 3 -5.91 -10.03 7.77
C THR A 3 -6.67 -9.99 9.09
N VAL A 4 -6.74 -8.80 9.68
CA VAL A 4 -7.52 -8.53 10.89
C VAL A 4 -8.67 -7.60 10.53
N ILE A 5 -9.89 -7.97 10.89
CA ILE A 5 -11.10 -7.14 10.70
C ILE A 5 -11.64 -6.76 12.07
N ILE A 6 -11.91 -5.47 12.30
CA ILE A 6 -12.34 -4.95 13.61
C ILE A 6 -13.66 -4.22 13.46
N THR A 7 -14.65 -4.63 14.25
CA THR A 7 -15.97 -4.00 14.25
C THR A 7 -16.53 -3.81 15.66
N PHE A 8 -17.54 -2.96 15.80
CA PHE A 8 -18.08 -2.53 17.10
C PHE A 8 -19.58 -2.75 17.24
N THR A 9 -20.27 -3.06 16.16
CA THR A 9 -21.73 -3.09 16.09
C THR A 9 -22.22 -4.28 15.28
N HIS A 10 -23.52 -4.59 15.41
CA HIS A 10 -24.17 -5.65 14.62
C HIS A 10 -24.18 -5.34 13.12
N GLU A 11 -24.39 -4.08 12.72
CA GLU A 11 -24.35 -3.69 11.32
C GLU A 11 -22.93 -3.82 10.75
N GLY A 12 -21.93 -3.32 11.48
CA GLY A 12 -20.54 -3.48 11.08
C GLY A 12 -20.11 -4.95 11.02
N MET A 13 -20.70 -5.84 11.81
CA MET A 13 -20.43 -7.28 11.74
C MET A 13 -20.91 -7.91 10.43
N LYS A 14 -22.03 -7.42 9.86
CA LYS A 14 -22.48 -7.87 8.52
C LYS A 14 -21.45 -7.51 7.44
N VAL A 15 -20.90 -6.30 7.50
CA VAL A 15 -19.83 -5.85 6.59
C VAL A 15 -18.56 -6.67 6.80
N ALA A 16 -18.16 -6.88 8.07
CA ALA A 16 -16.99 -7.67 8.42
C ALA A 16 -17.07 -9.11 7.88
N LYS A 17 -18.22 -9.76 8.05
CA LYS A 17 -18.47 -11.11 7.50
C LYS A 17 -18.40 -11.13 5.98
N LYS A 18 -19.06 -10.15 5.31
CA LYS A 18 -19.00 -10.06 3.85
C LYS A 18 -17.57 -9.84 3.35
N ALA A 19 -16.79 -8.99 4.02
CA ALA A 19 -15.40 -8.77 3.70
C ALA A 19 -14.54 -10.02 3.92
N SER A 20 -14.77 -10.77 5.00
CA SER A 20 -14.00 -11.98 5.31
C SER A 20 -14.18 -13.09 4.30
N THR A 21 -15.35 -13.22 3.68
CA THR A 21 -15.63 -14.27 2.67
C THR A 21 -14.91 -14.06 1.34
N VAL A 22 -14.48 -12.83 1.06
CA VAL A 22 -13.83 -12.44 -0.20
C VAL A 22 -12.36 -12.04 -0.02
N THR A 23 -11.84 -12.12 1.21
CA THR A 23 -10.45 -11.82 1.52
C THR A 23 -9.64 -13.09 1.59
N ASP A 24 -8.56 -13.15 0.82
CA ASP A 24 -7.66 -14.29 0.77
C ASP A 24 -6.78 -14.41 2.03
N GLY A 25 -6.44 -15.68 2.37
CA GLY A 25 -5.53 -15.99 3.46
C GLY A 25 -6.22 -16.19 4.82
N GLU A 26 -5.47 -15.98 5.89
CA GLU A 26 -5.99 -16.10 7.26
C GLU A 26 -6.71 -14.81 7.66
N VAL A 27 -8.00 -14.92 7.99
CA VAL A 27 -8.80 -13.77 8.42
C VAL A 27 -9.28 -13.99 9.84
N THR A 28 -9.04 -13.01 10.72
CA THR A 28 -9.57 -12.97 12.09
C THR A 28 -10.47 -11.76 12.25
N ILE A 29 -11.73 -11.99 12.63
CA ILE A 29 -12.68 -10.92 12.96
C ILE A 29 -12.64 -10.67 14.46
N TYR A 30 -12.49 -9.42 14.85
CA TYR A 30 -12.63 -8.93 16.20
C TYR A 30 -13.92 -8.11 16.35
N CYS A 31 -14.79 -8.50 17.28
CA CYS A 31 -16.04 -7.80 17.56
C CYS A 31 -16.06 -7.28 19.00
N HIS A 32 -16.52 -6.03 19.16
CA HIS A 32 -16.63 -5.46 20.50
C HIS A 32 -17.62 -6.27 21.38
N LYS A 33 -17.28 -6.48 22.66
CA LYS A 33 -18.02 -7.31 23.61
C LYS A 33 -19.53 -7.03 23.72
N ARG A 34 -19.96 -5.82 23.35
CA ARG A 34 -21.40 -5.45 23.40
C ARG A 34 -22.25 -6.21 22.39
N CYS A 35 -21.69 -6.70 21.32
CA CYS A 35 -22.35 -7.50 20.28
C CYS A 35 -21.69 -8.86 20.02
N ALA A 36 -20.53 -9.13 20.60
CA ALA A 36 -19.77 -10.34 20.33
C ALA A 36 -20.47 -11.63 20.77
N ASP A 37 -21.37 -11.56 21.75
CA ASP A 37 -22.09 -12.73 22.25
C ASP A 37 -22.94 -13.41 21.16
N ASP A 38 -23.45 -12.63 20.20
CA ASP A 38 -24.24 -13.14 19.07
C ASP A 38 -23.37 -13.72 17.94
N TYR A 39 -22.02 -13.58 18.04
CA TYR A 39 -21.07 -13.98 17.00
C TYR A 39 -19.89 -14.80 17.53
N ARG A 40 -20.10 -15.57 18.63
CA ARG A 40 -19.03 -16.32 19.32
C ARG A 40 -18.28 -17.30 18.42
N GLU A 41 -18.95 -17.83 17.40
CA GLU A 41 -18.35 -18.76 16.43
C GLU A 41 -17.59 -18.03 15.31
N ASP A 42 -17.92 -16.77 15.05
CA ASP A 42 -17.42 -16.00 13.91
C ASP A 42 -16.34 -14.96 14.29
N ALA A 43 -16.30 -14.54 15.55
CA ALA A 43 -15.46 -13.42 15.96
C ALA A 43 -14.86 -13.56 17.37
N VAL A 44 -13.67 -13.02 17.54
CA VAL A 44 -13.01 -12.87 18.82
C VAL A 44 -13.52 -11.62 19.54
N SER A 45 -14.00 -11.79 20.77
CA SER A 45 -14.50 -10.67 21.58
C SER A 45 -13.38 -9.78 22.12
N PHE A 46 -13.56 -8.46 22.07
CA PHE A 46 -12.68 -7.52 22.74
C PHE A 46 -13.41 -6.48 23.59
N ALA A 47 -12.74 -5.98 24.60
CA ALA A 47 -13.24 -4.89 25.46
C ALA A 47 -12.73 -3.51 25.02
N THR A 48 -11.48 -3.43 24.59
CA THR A 48 -10.83 -2.22 24.10
C THR A 48 -10.09 -2.48 22.81
N VAL A 49 -10.33 -1.68 21.79
CA VAL A 49 -9.69 -1.84 20.48
C VAL A 49 -8.17 -1.65 20.55
N GLY A 50 -7.69 -0.83 21.49
CA GLY A 50 -6.26 -0.64 21.72
C GLY A 50 -5.53 -1.93 22.11
N SER A 51 -6.18 -2.86 22.85
CA SER A 51 -5.58 -4.15 23.16
C SER A 51 -5.44 -5.05 21.93
N VAL A 52 -6.40 -5.01 21.02
CA VAL A 52 -6.32 -5.74 19.74
C VAL A 52 -5.16 -5.22 18.92
N ILE A 53 -5.10 -3.90 18.68
CA ILE A 53 -4.07 -3.30 17.84
C ILE A 53 -2.67 -3.45 18.45
N LYS A 54 -2.53 -3.37 19.77
CA LYS A 54 -1.25 -3.62 20.43
C LYS A 54 -0.66 -4.99 20.06
N ASN A 55 -1.48 -6.00 19.93
CA ASN A 55 -1.04 -7.36 19.63
C ASN A 55 -0.93 -7.66 18.14
N GLU A 56 -1.80 -7.04 17.35
CA GLU A 56 -1.99 -7.42 15.93
C GLU A 56 -1.21 -6.54 14.96
N PHE A 57 -1.01 -5.24 15.25
CA PHE A 57 -0.51 -4.26 14.30
C PHE A 57 0.83 -4.64 13.64
N ALA A 58 1.76 -5.21 14.43
CA ALA A 58 3.06 -5.63 13.91
C ALA A 58 3.07 -7.07 13.36
N MET A 59 1.97 -7.82 13.53
CA MET A 59 1.88 -9.25 13.23
C MET A 59 1.02 -9.57 12.01
N CYS A 60 0.17 -8.62 11.59
CA CYS A 60 -0.71 -8.79 10.44
C CYS A 60 -0.21 -8.02 9.22
N ASP A 61 -0.62 -8.47 8.05
CA ASP A 61 -0.32 -7.82 6.77
C ASP A 61 -1.38 -6.74 6.45
N ARG A 62 -2.64 -6.96 6.88
CA ARG A 62 -3.81 -6.13 6.54
C ARG A 62 -4.73 -5.92 7.74
N ILE A 63 -5.28 -4.71 7.87
CA ILE A 63 -6.28 -4.37 8.89
C ILE A 63 -7.47 -3.67 8.21
N LEU A 64 -8.67 -4.18 8.42
CA LEU A 64 -9.91 -3.51 8.05
C LEU A 64 -10.64 -3.07 9.33
N PHE A 65 -10.83 -1.78 9.49
CA PHE A 65 -11.74 -1.22 10.49
C PHE A 65 -13.13 -1.02 9.88
N VAL A 66 -14.15 -1.53 10.52
CA VAL A 66 -15.56 -1.22 10.18
C VAL A 66 -16.11 -0.31 11.27
N CYS A 67 -15.86 0.99 11.12
CA CYS A 67 -16.22 2.02 12.10
C CYS A 67 -15.96 3.44 11.56
N ALA A 68 -16.21 4.46 12.38
CA ALA A 68 -15.80 5.82 12.05
C ALA A 68 -14.26 5.94 11.90
N ALA A 69 -13.80 6.57 10.82
CA ALA A 69 -12.37 6.70 10.51
C ALA A 69 -11.55 7.31 11.67
N ALA A 70 -12.12 8.23 12.43
CA ALA A 70 -11.46 8.82 13.60
C ALA A 70 -11.11 7.79 14.70
N ILE A 71 -11.87 6.71 14.83
CA ILE A 71 -11.58 5.62 15.77
C ILE A 71 -10.33 4.87 15.28
N ALA A 72 -10.30 4.49 14.00
CA ALA A 72 -9.14 3.82 13.40
C ALA A 72 -7.88 4.66 13.58
N VAL A 73 -7.90 5.93 13.15
CA VAL A 73 -6.75 6.85 13.24
C VAL A 73 -6.20 6.93 14.66
N ARG A 74 -7.06 7.21 15.65
CA ARG A 74 -6.62 7.32 17.06
C ARG A 74 -6.07 6.02 17.62
N THR A 75 -6.58 4.89 17.14
CA THR A 75 -6.17 3.58 17.62
C THR A 75 -4.81 3.18 17.07
N ILE A 76 -4.54 3.43 15.79
CA ILE A 76 -3.27 3.04 15.16
C ILE A 76 -2.14 4.05 15.39
N ALA A 77 -2.46 5.33 15.63
CA ALA A 77 -1.46 6.39 15.74
C ALA A 77 -0.24 6.07 16.64
N PRO A 78 -0.40 5.43 17.83
CA PRO A 78 0.75 5.10 18.68
C PRO A 78 1.68 4.02 18.12
N TYR A 79 1.27 3.29 17.08
CA TYR A 79 1.97 2.12 16.54
C TYR A 79 2.61 2.40 15.18
N LEU A 80 2.35 3.57 14.58
CA LEU A 80 2.89 3.95 13.27
C LEU A 80 4.41 4.08 13.34
N LYS A 81 5.09 3.45 12.37
CA LYS A 81 6.55 3.46 12.23
C LYS A 81 6.99 3.95 10.86
N SER A 82 6.57 3.27 9.81
CA SER A 82 7.01 3.54 8.46
C SER A 82 6.02 3.01 7.44
N LYS A 83 5.83 3.75 6.34
CA LYS A 83 5.02 3.31 5.19
C LYS A 83 5.50 2.00 4.54
N VAL A 84 6.71 1.55 4.88
CA VAL A 84 7.31 0.30 4.35
C VAL A 84 7.00 -0.90 5.23
N THR A 85 6.83 -0.69 6.55
CA THR A 85 6.70 -1.77 7.54
C THR A 85 5.31 -1.87 8.14
N ASP A 86 4.56 -0.78 8.12
CA ASP A 86 3.22 -0.74 8.69
C ASP A 86 2.24 -1.52 7.79
N PRO A 87 1.26 -2.22 8.36
CA PRO A 87 0.29 -2.99 7.59
C PRO A 87 -0.55 -2.10 6.68
N ALA A 88 -1.14 -2.69 5.64
CA ALA A 88 -2.19 -2.04 4.87
C ALA A 88 -3.43 -1.82 5.76
N VAL A 89 -3.91 -0.58 5.87
CA VAL A 89 -5.09 -0.28 6.70
C VAL A 89 -6.20 0.32 5.85
N LEU A 90 -7.36 -0.33 5.89
CA LEU A 90 -8.60 0.17 5.32
C LEU A 90 -9.60 0.53 6.42
N VAL A 91 -10.49 1.46 6.09
CA VAL A 91 -11.64 1.80 6.93
C VAL A 91 -12.91 1.75 6.10
N ALA A 92 -13.87 0.94 6.52
CA ALA A 92 -15.22 0.97 5.99
C ALA A 92 -16.15 1.71 6.97
N ASP A 93 -17.11 2.45 6.45
CA ASP A 93 -18.21 2.90 7.25
C ASP A 93 -19.11 1.70 7.67
N GLU A 94 -19.92 1.89 8.68
CA GLU A 94 -20.72 0.81 9.27
C GLU A 94 -21.73 0.19 8.28
N SER A 95 -22.18 0.95 7.29
CA SER A 95 -23.08 0.45 6.24
C SER A 95 -22.34 -0.26 5.09
N GLY A 96 -21.01 -0.18 5.06
CA GLY A 96 -20.18 -0.73 3.98
C GLY A 96 -20.32 0.01 2.65
N LYS A 97 -20.77 1.28 2.68
CA LYS A 97 -20.94 2.09 1.48
C LYS A 97 -19.61 2.64 0.96
N PHE A 98 -18.73 3.05 1.86
CA PHE A 98 -17.42 3.61 1.53
C PHE A 98 -16.32 2.73 2.10
N LEU A 99 -15.26 2.58 1.33
CA LEU A 99 -14.04 1.89 1.75
C LEU A 99 -12.84 2.80 1.51
N ILE A 100 -12.19 3.21 2.57
CA ILE A 100 -11.13 4.22 2.55
C ILE A 100 -9.77 3.53 2.69
N SER A 101 -8.84 3.75 1.74
CA SER A 101 -7.43 3.41 1.91
C SER A 101 -6.77 4.42 2.85
N LEU A 102 -6.52 4.00 4.10
CA LEU A 102 -6.08 4.88 5.17
C LEU A 102 -4.56 4.91 5.33
N LEU A 103 -3.89 3.77 5.22
CA LEU A 103 -2.46 3.64 5.48
C LEU A 103 -1.80 2.63 4.55
N SER A 104 -0.53 2.88 4.20
CA SER A 104 0.31 1.99 3.37
C SER A 104 -0.27 1.73 1.97
N GLY A 105 -0.72 2.82 1.31
CA GLY A 105 -1.45 2.78 0.04
C GLY A 105 -0.72 2.03 -1.08
N HIS A 106 0.55 2.37 -1.36
CA HIS A 106 1.34 1.78 -2.43
C HIS A 106 2.08 0.52 -1.98
N ILE A 107 3.23 0.67 -1.31
CA ILE A 107 4.11 -0.45 -0.90
C ILE A 107 3.37 -1.49 -0.05
N GLY A 108 2.49 -1.04 0.84
CA GLY A 108 1.68 -1.94 1.66
C GLY A 108 0.48 -2.56 0.93
N GLY A 109 0.16 -2.09 -0.29
CA GLY A 109 -0.92 -2.62 -1.13
C GLY A 109 -2.33 -2.22 -0.68
N ALA A 110 -2.49 -1.18 0.19
CA ALA A 110 -3.83 -0.81 0.66
C ALA A 110 -4.72 -0.25 -0.45
N ASN A 111 -4.17 0.44 -1.46
CA ASN A 111 -4.97 0.98 -2.57
C ASN A 111 -5.53 -0.12 -3.46
N GLU A 112 -4.69 -1.10 -3.82
CA GLU A 112 -5.10 -2.26 -4.60
C GLU A 112 -6.15 -3.08 -3.85
N TRP A 113 -5.87 -3.43 -2.61
CA TRP A 113 -6.81 -4.13 -1.74
C TRP A 113 -8.13 -3.37 -1.55
N CYS A 114 -8.09 -2.04 -1.46
CA CYS A 114 -9.28 -1.19 -1.38
C CYS A 114 -10.16 -1.34 -2.63
N ASN A 115 -9.57 -1.32 -3.82
CA ASN A 115 -10.30 -1.50 -5.08
C ASN A 115 -10.92 -2.90 -5.19
N GLU A 116 -10.13 -3.94 -4.93
CA GLU A 116 -10.57 -5.34 -4.99
C GLU A 116 -11.71 -5.62 -4.02
N LEU A 117 -11.52 -5.24 -2.75
CA LEU A 117 -12.51 -5.45 -1.71
C LEU A 117 -13.77 -4.63 -1.97
N ALA A 118 -13.64 -3.37 -2.38
CA ALA A 118 -14.78 -2.52 -2.70
C ALA A 118 -15.62 -3.11 -3.83
N GLY A 119 -14.99 -3.59 -4.91
CA GLY A 119 -15.68 -4.29 -6.01
C GLY A 119 -16.43 -5.52 -5.53
N SER A 120 -15.83 -6.31 -4.65
CA SER A 120 -16.41 -7.55 -4.12
C SER A 120 -17.57 -7.31 -3.14
N ILE A 121 -17.50 -6.27 -2.31
CA ILE A 121 -18.55 -5.97 -1.33
C ILE A 121 -19.57 -4.93 -1.81
N GLY A 122 -19.38 -4.35 -3.02
CA GLY A 122 -20.25 -3.32 -3.57
C GLY A 122 -20.09 -1.96 -2.87
N ALA A 123 -18.91 -1.66 -2.34
CA ALA A 123 -18.57 -0.38 -1.74
C ALA A 123 -17.98 0.60 -2.77
N ILE A 124 -17.89 1.86 -2.40
CA ILE A 124 -17.22 2.90 -3.17
C ILE A 124 -15.80 3.04 -2.60
N PRO A 125 -14.74 2.74 -3.39
CA PRO A 125 -13.37 2.93 -2.93
C PRO A 125 -13.03 4.42 -2.83
N VAL A 126 -12.35 4.80 -1.76
CA VAL A 126 -11.86 6.17 -1.54
C VAL A 126 -10.34 6.12 -1.42
N ILE A 127 -9.67 6.43 -2.53
CA ILE A 127 -8.22 6.49 -2.62
C ILE A 127 -7.82 7.96 -2.79
N THR A 128 -6.95 8.46 -1.92
CA THR A 128 -6.57 9.88 -1.87
C THR A 128 -5.12 10.13 -2.27
N THR A 129 -4.38 9.09 -2.64
CA THR A 129 -2.98 9.20 -3.05
C THR A 129 -2.87 9.97 -4.36
N ALA A 130 -2.07 11.03 -4.39
CA ALA A 130 -2.02 11.96 -5.52
C ALA A 130 -1.57 11.29 -6.84
N THR A 131 -0.66 10.33 -6.77
CA THR A 131 -0.20 9.56 -7.93
C THR A 131 -1.32 8.73 -8.56
N ASP A 132 -2.14 8.06 -7.74
CA ASP A 132 -3.28 7.28 -8.22
C ASP A 132 -4.38 8.17 -8.79
N THR A 133 -4.72 9.26 -8.10
CA THR A 133 -5.78 10.18 -8.54
C THR A 133 -5.45 10.91 -9.84
N ARG A 134 -4.15 11.07 -10.17
CA ARG A 134 -3.68 11.73 -11.39
C ARG A 134 -3.22 10.74 -12.48
N GLY A 135 -3.24 9.43 -12.22
CA GLY A 135 -2.70 8.42 -13.13
C GLY A 135 -1.22 8.63 -13.43
N MET A 136 -0.44 9.06 -12.42
CA MET A 136 0.97 9.36 -12.56
C MET A 136 1.84 8.18 -12.12
N PHE A 137 3.06 8.14 -12.64
CA PHE A 137 4.02 7.11 -12.28
C PHE A 137 4.33 7.09 -10.78
N ALA A 138 4.09 5.96 -10.14
CA ALA A 138 4.45 5.70 -8.76
C ALA A 138 5.61 4.70 -8.73
N VAL A 139 6.80 5.19 -8.39
CA VAL A 139 8.06 4.40 -8.37
C VAL A 139 7.98 3.20 -7.44
N ASP A 140 7.37 3.40 -6.29
CA ASP A 140 7.22 2.38 -5.25
C ASP A 140 6.23 1.28 -5.67
N LEU A 141 5.15 1.65 -6.36
CA LEU A 141 4.20 0.71 -6.93
C LEU A 141 4.87 -0.11 -8.04
N PHE A 142 5.55 0.56 -8.97
CA PHE A 142 6.30 -0.10 -10.03
C PHE A 142 7.32 -1.10 -9.48
N ALA A 143 8.06 -0.73 -8.44
CA ALA A 143 9.02 -1.63 -7.80
C ALA A 143 8.33 -2.87 -7.20
N ALA A 144 7.17 -2.70 -6.57
CA ALA A 144 6.41 -3.80 -5.97
C ALA A 144 5.85 -4.75 -7.04
N GLU A 145 5.22 -4.23 -8.10
CA GLU A 145 4.64 -5.00 -9.20
C GLU A 145 5.68 -5.84 -9.96
N HIS A 146 6.93 -5.35 -10.04
CA HIS A 146 8.01 -6.00 -10.78
C HIS A 146 9.03 -6.71 -9.88
N ASN A 147 8.70 -7.00 -8.62
CA ASN A 147 9.59 -7.65 -7.66
C ASN A 147 10.97 -6.98 -7.55
N MET A 148 10.98 -5.65 -7.54
CA MET A 148 12.19 -4.86 -7.40
C MET A 148 12.33 -4.32 -5.98
N LYS A 149 13.57 -4.27 -5.49
CA LYS A 149 13.91 -3.62 -4.23
C LYS A 149 14.37 -2.19 -4.48
N ILE A 150 13.81 -1.26 -3.74
CA ILE A 150 14.29 0.12 -3.71
C ILE A 150 15.48 0.19 -2.75
N VAL A 151 16.66 0.55 -3.27
CA VAL A 151 17.90 0.58 -2.49
C VAL A 151 17.94 1.78 -1.54
N ASN A 152 17.38 2.92 -1.98
CA ASN A 152 17.40 4.18 -1.25
C ASN A 152 15.98 4.79 -1.13
N PRO A 153 15.10 4.23 -0.29
CA PRO A 153 13.68 4.60 -0.22
C PRO A 153 13.44 6.06 0.19
N VAL A 154 14.41 6.74 0.78
CA VAL A 154 14.34 8.16 1.11
C VAL A 154 14.11 9.02 -0.16
N MET A 155 14.62 8.58 -1.30
CA MET A 155 14.49 9.29 -2.57
C MET A 155 13.11 9.19 -3.22
N ILE A 156 12.24 8.27 -2.77
CA ILE A 156 10.88 8.11 -3.30
C ILE A 156 10.10 9.41 -3.19
N GLN A 157 10.23 10.11 -2.06
CA GLN A 157 9.48 11.34 -1.81
C GLN A 157 9.90 12.46 -2.76
N ASP A 158 11.20 12.61 -3.01
CA ASP A 158 11.74 13.63 -3.91
C ASP A 158 11.32 13.36 -5.36
N ILE A 159 11.56 12.14 -5.85
CA ILE A 159 11.19 11.75 -7.23
C ILE A 159 9.67 11.86 -7.46
N SER A 160 8.86 11.35 -6.54
CA SER A 160 7.40 11.47 -6.65
C SER A 160 6.94 12.94 -6.60
N GLY A 161 7.57 13.78 -5.79
CA GLY A 161 7.30 15.22 -5.73
C GLY A 161 7.58 15.92 -7.06
N ARG A 162 8.70 15.62 -7.71
CA ARG A 162 9.06 16.15 -9.03
C ARG A 162 8.06 15.73 -10.10
N ILE A 163 7.72 14.44 -10.14
CA ILE A 163 6.69 13.92 -11.08
C ILE A 163 5.35 14.64 -10.86
N LEU A 164 4.92 14.79 -9.61
CA LEU A 164 3.67 15.48 -9.28
C LEU A 164 3.67 16.97 -9.66
N ASN A 165 4.83 17.61 -9.65
CA ASN A 165 5.02 18.99 -10.10
C ASN A 165 5.13 19.13 -11.62
N GLY A 166 5.11 18.02 -12.37
CA GLY A 166 5.28 18.04 -13.82
C GLY A 166 6.72 18.19 -14.29
N GLU A 167 7.68 18.03 -13.38
CA GLU A 167 9.10 18.02 -13.72
C GLU A 167 9.47 16.72 -14.42
N ALA A 168 10.39 16.79 -15.37
CA ALA A 168 10.90 15.61 -16.04
C ALA A 168 11.83 14.80 -15.10
N VAL A 169 11.72 13.48 -15.16
CA VAL A 169 12.65 12.56 -14.48
C VAL A 169 13.34 11.68 -15.51
N GLY A 170 14.64 11.46 -15.35
CA GLY A 170 15.42 10.59 -16.21
C GLY A 170 15.34 9.14 -15.74
N ILE A 171 15.27 8.19 -16.67
CA ILE A 171 15.38 6.76 -16.40
C ILE A 171 16.53 6.18 -17.19
N THR A 172 17.42 5.49 -16.51
CA THR A 172 18.53 4.72 -17.11
C THR A 172 18.62 3.35 -16.44
N GLY A 173 19.15 2.35 -17.12
CA GLY A 173 19.33 1.03 -16.53
C GLY A 173 19.35 -0.10 -17.56
N ASP A 174 19.03 -1.29 -17.08
CA ASP A 174 18.93 -2.48 -17.91
C ASP A 174 17.86 -2.31 -18.99
N GLU A 175 18.20 -2.66 -20.25
CA GLU A 175 17.31 -2.49 -21.41
C GLU A 175 15.96 -3.20 -21.25
N THR A 176 15.94 -4.35 -20.57
CA THR A 176 14.70 -5.11 -20.34
C THR A 176 13.74 -4.32 -19.47
N PHE A 177 14.22 -3.75 -18.38
CA PHE A 177 13.40 -2.95 -17.48
C PHE A 177 13.04 -1.60 -18.06
N VAL A 178 13.94 -0.96 -18.79
CA VAL A 178 13.64 0.30 -19.51
C VAL A 178 12.57 0.07 -20.57
N LYS A 179 12.60 -1.05 -21.30
CA LYS A 179 11.57 -1.42 -22.25
C LYS A 179 10.22 -1.66 -21.57
N MET A 180 10.21 -2.40 -20.46
CA MET A 180 9.02 -2.65 -19.65
C MET A 180 8.40 -1.34 -19.14
N LEU A 181 9.21 -0.40 -18.67
CA LEU A 181 8.78 0.93 -18.29
C LEU A 181 8.14 1.70 -19.46
N ARG A 182 8.75 1.68 -20.65
CA ARG A 182 8.21 2.32 -21.86
C ARG A 182 6.86 1.74 -22.28
N GLU A 183 6.64 0.46 -22.08
CA GLU A 183 5.37 -0.20 -22.39
C GLU A 183 4.24 0.22 -21.41
N THR A 184 4.58 0.47 -20.17
CA THR A 184 3.67 0.98 -19.14
C THR A 184 3.48 2.50 -19.20
N GLU A 185 4.42 3.25 -19.79
CA GLU A 185 4.37 4.73 -19.90
C GLU A 185 3.11 5.25 -20.62
N LYS A 186 2.53 4.48 -21.53
CA LYS A 186 1.27 4.86 -22.21
C LYS A 186 0.11 5.09 -21.24
N GLN A 187 0.26 4.66 -20.01
CA GLN A 187 -0.72 4.82 -18.95
C GLN A 187 -0.42 6.02 -18.02
N TRP A 188 0.72 6.69 -18.21
CA TRP A 188 1.17 7.76 -17.31
C TRP A 188 1.15 9.13 -17.98
N ASN A 189 0.62 10.12 -17.29
CA ASN A 189 0.61 11.52 -17.72
C ASN A 189 1.88 12.27 -17.29
N GLY A 190 3.03 11.60 -17.15
CA GLY A 190 4.28 12.17 -16.68
C GLY A 190 5.31 12.39 -17.78
N GLN A 191 6.26 13.28 -17.54
CA GLN A 191 7.41 13.48 -18.43
C GLN A 191 8.55 12.57 -17.98
N ILE A 192 8.75 11.46 -18.69
CA ILE A 192 9.87 10.56 -18.46
C ILE A 192 10.86 10.69 -19.62
N ILE A 193 12.12 10.95 -19.29
CA ILE A 193 13.23 11.01 -20.24
C ILE A 193 14.05 9.74 -20.06
N TYR A 194 14.13 8.93 -21.12
CA TYR A 194 15.01 7.77 -21.14
C TYR A 194 16.42 8.18 -21.56
N THR A 195 17.39 7.93 -20.71
CA THR A 195 18.79 8.22 -21.00
C THR A 195 19.54 6.92 -21.27
N ASP A 196 20.45 6.95 -22.22
CA ASP A 196 21.31 5.81 -22.50
C ASP A 196 22.19 5.51 -21.27
N ASN A 197 22.42 4.23 -21.00
CA ASN A 197 23.30 3.78 -19.94
C ASN A 197 24.78 3.99 -20.36
N ALA A 198 25.22 5.25 -20.32
CA ALA A 198 26.55 5.64 -20.80
C ALA A 198 27.71 4.99 -20.04
N ASP A 199 27.47 4.45 -18.84
CA ASP A 199 28.53 3.97 -17.95
C ASP A 199 28.59 2.44 -17.80
N GLY A 200 27.68 1.66 -18.37
CA GLY A 200 27.67 0.18 -18.32
C GLY A 200 27.62 -0.42 -16.90
N LYS A 201 27.23 0.36 -15.89
CA LYS A 201 27.35 0.02 -14.47
C LYS A 201 26.22 -0.83 -13.89
N TYR A 202 25.16 -1.10 -14.66
CA TYR A 202 23.97 -1.73 -14.10
C TYR A 202 23.69 -3.05 -14.81
N GLU A 203 24.09 -4.14 -14.19
CA GLU A 203 23.83 -5.50 -14.70
C GLU A 203 22.39 -5.98 -14.44
N SER A 204 21.66 -5.38 -13.48
CA SER A 204 20.26 -5.73 -13.21
C SER A 204 19.55 -4.65 -12.40
N GLY A 205 18.87 -3.71 -13.05
CA GLY A 205 18.09 -2.72 -12.37
C GLY A 205 17.85 -1.44 -13.16
N VAL A 206 17.05 -0.54 -12.59
CA VAL A 206 16.73 0.76 -13.15
C VAL A 206 17.12 1.84 -12.16
N GLN A 207 17.67 2.92 -12.67
CA GLN A 207 17.86 4.16 -11.93
C GLN A 207 16.92 5.24 -12.44
N ILE A 208 16.27 5.89 -11.52
CA ILE A 208 15.50 7.09 -11.79
C ILE A 208 16.34 8.27 -11.29
N ILE A 209 16.66 9.19 -12.17
CA ILE A 209 17.50 10.36 -11.90
C ILE A 209 16.65 11.62 -12.03
N SER A 210 16.92 12.62 -11.19
CA SER A 210 16.44 13.97 -11.43
C SER A 210 17.15 14.48 -12.67
N HIS A 211 16.54 15.27 -13.47
CA HIS A 211 16.92 15.80 -14.78
C HIS A 211 18.35 15.47 -15.26
N PRO A 212 18.55 14.89 -16.46
CA PRO A 212 19.86 14.40 -16.93
C PRO A 212 20.94 15.49 -17.03
N ASP A 213 20.56 16.78 -17.06
CA ASP A 213 21.48 17.91 -17.19
C ASP A 213 21.84 18.59 -15.86
N GLU A 214 21.33 18.11 -14.72
CA GLU A 214 21.65 18.67 -13.42
C GLU A 214 22.82 17.93 -12.77
N ASN A 215 23.84 18.70 -12.29
CA ASN A 215 25.01 18.14 -11.57
C ASN A 215 24.65 17.54 -10.19
N VAL A 216 23.43 17.67 -9.72
CA VAL A 216 22.94 17.09 -8.49
C VAL A 216 22.03 15.92 -8.84
N VAL A 217 22.56 14.74 -8.79
CA VAL A 217 21.84 13.52 -9.15
C VAL A 217 21.20 12.92 -7.91
N PHE A 218 19.88 13.13 -7.76
CA PHE A 218 19.08 12.30 -6.88
C PHE A 218 18.83 10.97 -7.58
N LYS A 219 19.46 9.90 -7.09
CA LYS A 219 19.35 8.57 -7.69
C LYS A 219 18.45 7.68 -6.86
N LEU A 220 17.37 7.23 -7.44
CA LEU A 220 16.59 6.12 -6.90
C LEU A 220 17.00 4.86 -7.63
N SER A 221 17.58 3.91 -6.92
CA SER A 221 18.06 2.65 -7.50
C SER A 221 17.06 1.53 -7.20
N LEU A 222 16.62 0.84 -8.25
CA LEU A 222 15.76 -0.33 -8.21
C LEU A 222 16.58 -1.53 -8.67
N ILE A 223 16.61 -2.61 -7.86
CA ILE A 223 17.27 -3.87 -8.21
C ILE A 223 16.24 -5.00 -8.25
N HIS A 224 16.33 -5.87 -9.24
CA HIS A 224 15.47 -7.05 -9.32
C HIS A 224 15.85 -8.06 -8.24
N ILE A 225 14.85 -8.66 -7.58
CA ILE A 225 15.03 -9.72 -6.60
C ILE A 225 14.62 -11.04 -7.26
N SER A 226 15.57 -11.93 -7.48
CA SER A 226 15.35 -13.22 -8.15
C SER A 226 14.60 -14.26 -7.32
N GLU A 227 14.39 -14.01 -6.02
CA GLU A 227 13.58 -14.85 -5.15
C GLU A 227 12.51 -14.02 -4.43
N PRO A 228 11.26 -14.54 -4.25
CA PRO A 228 10.20 -13.85 -3.55
C PRO A 228 10.46 -13.89 -2.04
N THR A 229 11.48 -13.20 -1.57
CA THR A 229 11.64 -12.95 -0.13
C THR A 229 10.77 -11.77 0.22
N ARG A 230 9.64 -12.01 0.88
CA ARG A 230 8.86 -10.98 1.55
C ARG A 230 9.82 -10.01 2.25
N LEU A 231 9.72 -8.74 1.91
CA LEU A 231 10.41 -7.65 2.61
C LEU A 231 9.92 -7.56 4.07
N ARG A 232 10.28 -8.53 4.90
CA ARG A 232 10.33 -8.29 6.34
C ARG A 232 11.72 -7.72 6.59
N CYS A 233 11.78 -6.42 6.83
CA CYS A 233 12.98 -5.80 7.37
C CYS A 233 13.34 -6.55 8.66
N ILE A 234 14.45 -7.28 8.59
CA ILE A 234 15.14 -7.76 9.79
C ILE A 234 15.74 -6.52 10.44
N SER A 235 15.38 -6.33 11.69
CA SER A 235 15.82 -5.30 12.64
C SER A 235 17.31 -4.94 12.56
#